data_8af26a5a954b838a41a1d16622f31f6b
#
_entry.id   8af26a5a954b838a41a1d16622f31f6b
#
_cell.length_a   1.000
_cell.length_b   1.000
_cell.length_c   1.000
_cell.angle_alpha   90.00
_cell.angle_beta   90.00
_cell.angle_gamma   90.00
#
_symmetry.space_group_name_H-M   'P 1'
#
loop_
_entity.id
_entity.type
_entity.pdbx_description
1 polymer ?
#
loop_
_entity_poly.entity_id
_entity_poly.type
_entity_poly.pdbx_seq_one_letter_code
_entity_poly.pdbx_strand_id
1 'polypeptide(L)'
;MTSYNVVRFKVKSGQDQAFLDAHRNAPKIEGLCDASVIKTGDRTYCIIGKWDSMDKLAAARPQMIALLDSFRHTLEDLGGGLGVTDPVSGDVVVSLNHA
;
A
#
# COMPACT_ATOMS: atom_id res chain seq x y z
N MET A 1 10.37 -10.74 -12.99
CA MET A 1 11.16 -9.59 -12.51
C MET A 1 10.47 -8.98 -11.31
N THR A 2 11.20 -8.83 -10.21
CA THR A 2 10.63 -8.28 -8.98
C THR A 2 10.18 -6.84 -9.16
N SER A 3 9.03 -6.54 -8.62
CA SER A 3 8.44 -5.20 -8.67
C SER A 3 7.99 -4.76 -7.29
N TYR A 4 7.87 -3.47 -7.07
CA TYR A 4 7.35 -2.92 -5.83
C TYR A 4 6.23 -1.95 -6.11
N ASN A 5 5.28 -1.88 -5.20
CA ASN A 5 4.39 -0.73 -5.11
C ASN A 5 4.55 -0.07 -3.75
N VAL A 6 4.41 1.24 -3.74
CA VAL A 6 4.49 2.05 -2.53
C VAL A 6 3.28 2.97 -2.54
N VAL A 7 2.49 2.94 -1.48
CA VAL A 7 1.27 3.75 -1.41
C VAL A 7 1.28 4.55 -0.12
N ARG A 8 1.18 5.86 -0.24
CA ARG A 8 1.14 6.77 0.89
C ARG A 8 -0.31 7.09 1.27
N PHE A 9 -0.56 7.16 2.58
CA PHE A 9 -1.88 7.47 3.15
C PHE A 9 -1.76 8.47 4.29
N LYS A 10 -2.82 9.23 4.50
CA LYS A 10 -3.03 10.00 5.71
C LYS A 10 -4.34 9.56 6.35
N VAL A 11 -4.30 9.22 7.62
CA VAL A 11 -5.44 8.68 8.35
C VAL A 11 -6.15 9.80 9.11
N LYS A 12 -7.47 9.77 9.13
CA LYS A 12 -8.28 10.70 9.92
C LYS A 12 -7.98 10.54 11.41
N SER A 13 -8.11 11.63 12.14
CA SER A 13 -7.89 11.63 13.59
C SER A 13 -8.72 10.54 14.27
N GLY A 14 -8.07 9.72 15.09
CA GLY A 14 -8.72 8.64 15.84
C GLY A 14 -8.98 7.37 15.04
N GLN A 15 -8.59 7.31 13.76
CA GLN A 15 -8.85 6.15 12.91
C GLN A 15 -7.62 5.27 12.66
N ASP A 16 -6.50 5.56 13.31
CA ASP A 16 -5.25 4.81 13.10
C ASP A 16 -5.45 3.31 13.33
N GLN A 17 -6.10 2.92 14.42
CA GLN A 17 -6.27 1.51 14.74
C GLN A 17 -7.15 0.80 13.72
N ALA A 18 -8.22 1.43 13.26
CA ALA A 18 -9.09 0.86 12.23
C ALA A 18 -8.33 0.65 10.92
N PHE A 19 -7.48 1.62 10.55
CA PHE A 19 -6.62 1.52 9.37
C PHE A 19 -5.65 0.34 9.48
N LEU A 20 -4.96 0.24 10.61
CA LEU A 20 -3.98 -0.83 10.84
C LEU A 20 -4.64 -2.21 10.88
N ASP A 21 -5.79 -2.32 11.54
CA ASP A 21 -6.52 -3.58 11.65
C ASP A 21 -7.02 -4.07 10.29
N ALA A 22 -7.45 -3.17 9.42
CA ALA A 22 -7.86 -3.53 8.07
C ALA A 22 -6.71 -4.21 7.30
N HIS A 23 -5.47 -3.75 7.51
CA HIS A 23 -4.30 -4.36 6.89
C HIS A 23 -3.92 -5.68 7.55
N ARG A 24 -3.99 -5.78 8.88
CA ARG A 24 -3.71 -7.03 9.60
C ARG A 24 -4.64 -8.15 9.18
N ASN A 25 -5.89 -7.83 8.89
CA ASN A 25 -6.94 -8.78 8.55
C ASN A 25 -7.12 -8.95 7.04
N ALA A 26 -6.27 -8.33 6.23
CA ALA A 26 -6.38 -8.40 4.78
C ALA A 26 -6.16 -9.83 4.28
N PRO A 27 -6.94 -10.27 3.27
CA PRO A 27 -6.73 -11.58 2.68
C PRO A 27 -5.40 -11.63 1.92
N LYS A 28 -4.88 -12.84 1.77
CA LYS A 28 -3.66 -13.06 0.98
C LYS A 28 -3.94 -12.70 -0.48
N ILE A 29 -3.01 -12.01 -1.12
CA ILE A 29 -3.10 -11.60 -2.52
C ILE A 29 -2.06 -12.36 -3.33
N GLU A 30 -2.49 -13.01 -4.41
CA GLU A 30 -1.59 -13.74 -5.31
C GLU A 30 -0.56 -12.80 -5.93
N GLY A 31 0.69 -13.24 -5.94
CA GLY A 31 1.80 -12.46 -6.51
C GLY A 31 2.46 -11.49 -5.53
N LEU A 32 1.81 -11.21 -4.40
CA LEU A 32 2.41 -10.39 -3.34
C LEU A 32 3.31 -11.27 -2.48
N CYS A 33 4.63 -11.01 -2.55
CA CYS A 33 5.63 -11.79 -1.83
C CYS A 33 5.82 -11.33 -0.40
N ASP A 34 5.75 -10.02 -0.17
CA ASP A 34 5.97 -9.40 1.13
C ASP A 34 5.34 -8.01 1.13
N ALA A 35 4.88 -7.57 2.28
CA ALA A 35 4.31 -6.23 2.43
C ALA A 35 4.48 -5.75 3.86
N SER A 36 4.69 -4.45 4.00
CA SER A 36 4.80 -3.80 5.31
C SER A 36 4.06 -2.48 5.28
N VAL A 37 3.45 -2.13 6.41
CA VAL A 37 2.93 -0.79 6.64
C VAL A 37 3.89 -0.11 7.60
N ILE A 38 4.44 1.03 7.18
CA ILE A 38 5.33 1.82 8.03
C ILE A 38 4.64 3.12 8.41
N LYS A 39 4.95 3.62 9.60
CA LYS A 39 4.45 4.92 10.06
C LYS A 39 5.52 5.97 9.75
N THR A 40 5.17 6.97 8.95
CA THR A 40 6.12 8.00 8.50
C THR A 40 5.99 9.30 9.26
N GLY A 41 4.93 9.47 10.04
CA GLY A 41 4.69 10.66 10.85
C GLY A 41 3.35 10.54 11.55
N ASP A 42 2.89 11.63 12.15
CA ASP A 42 1.59 11.64 12.81
C ASP A 42 0.48 11.39 11.81
N ARG A 43 -0.28 10.31 12.01
CA ARG A 43 -1.39 9.87 11.15
C ARG A 43 -0.98 9.63 9.69
N THR A 44 0.31 9.51 9.40
CA THR A 44 0.80 9.25 8.04
C THR A 44 1.46 7.88 7.97
N TYR A 45 1.12 7.14 6.94
CA TYR A 45 1.55 5.77 6.74
C TYR A 45 1.90 5.51 5.29
N CYS A 46 2.71 4.48 5.08
CA CYS A 46 3.09 4.03 3.76
C CYS A 46 3.05 2.52 3.73
N ILE A 47 2.39 1.93 2.73
CA ILE A 47 2.48 0.48 2.51
C ILE A 47 3.52 0.23 1.43
N ILE A 48 4.37 -0.77 1.65
CA ILE A 48 5.42 -1.17 0.71
C ILE A 48 5.18 -2.64 0.39
N GLY A 49 4.85 -2.92 -0.86
CA GLY A 49 4.59 -4.28 -1.32
C GLY A 49 5.64 -4.75 -2.30
N LYS A 50 6.15 -5.97 -2.08
CA LYS A 50 7.06 -6.64 -3.00
C LYS A 50 6.27 -7.68 -3.79
N TRP A 51 6.38 -7.62 -5.11
CA TRP A 51 5.62 -8.45 -6.04
C TRP A 51 6.52 -9.29 -6.92
N ASP A 52 6.03 -10.45 -7.36
CA ASP A 52 6.74 -11.31 -8.30
C ASP A 52 7.02 -10.58 -9.62
N SER A 53 6.07 -9.77 -10.08
CA SER A 53 6.18 -9.02 -11.34
C SER A 53 5.15 -7.90 -11.40
N MET A 54 5.34 -6.97 -12.33
CA MET A 54 4.33 -5.94 -12.62
C MET A 54 3.03 -6.55 -13.15
N ASP A 55 3.12 -7.66 -13.88
CA ASP A 55 1.91 -8.36 -14.37
C ASP A 55 1.07 -8.86 -13.20
N LYS A 56 1.70 -9.44 -12.17
CA LYS A 56 1.01 -9.90 -10.97
C LYS A 56 0.40 -8.74 -10.19
N LEU A 57 1.13 -7.64 -10.08
CA LEU A 57 0.63 -6.42 -9.44
C LEU A 57 -0.60 -5.89 -10.16
N ALA A 58 -0.53 -5.79 -11.49
CA ALA A 58 -1.65 -5.33 -12.31
C ALA A 58 -2.87 -6.25 -12.19
N ALA A 59 -2.65 -7.57 -12.18
CA ALA A 59 -3.71 -8.55 -12.02
C ALA A 59 -4.39 -8.47 -10.64
N ALA A 60 -3.66 -8.01 -9.62
CA ALA A 60 -4.18 -7.89 -8.26
C ALA A 60 -4.96 -6.58 -8.01
N ARG A 61 -4.99 -5.65 -8.96
CA ARG A 61 -5.66 -4.35 -8.77
C ARG A 61 -7.09 -4.45 -8.28
N PRO A 62 -7.96 -5.32 -8.82
CA PRO A 62 -9.33 -5.43 -8.30
C PRO A 62 -9.36 -5.79 -6.81
N GLN A 63 -8.48 -6.69 -6.36
CA GLN A 63 -8.39 -7.07 -4.94
C GLN A 63 -7.86 -5.92 -4.09
N MET A 64 -6.88 -5.17 -4.60
CA MET A 64 -6.32 -4.02 -3.91
C MET A 64 -7.34 -2.90 -3.76
N ILE A 65 -8.15 -2.67 -4.80
CA ILE A 65 -9.24 -1.67 -4.77
C ILE A 65 -10.30 -2.09 -3.76
N ALA A 66 -10.68 -3.36 -3.75
CA ALA A 66 -11.66 -3.88 -2.79
C ALA A 66 -11.16 -3.73 -1.35
N LEU A 67 -9.87 -4.00 -1.11
CA LEU A 67 -9.25 -3.78 0.20
C LEU A 67 -9.28 -2.30 0.58
N LEU A 68 -8.87 -1.42 -0.34
CA LEU A 68 -8.92 0.02 -0.13
C LEU A 68 -10.33 0.49 0.25
N ASP A 69 -11.34 0.00 -0.46
CA ASP A 69 -12.73 0.37 -0.19
C ASP A 69 -13.15 0.02 1.24
N SER A 70 -12.58 -1.08 1.79
CA SER A 70 -12.90 -1.52 3.15
C SER A 70 -12.39 -0.56 4.24
N PHE A 71 -11.37 0.25 3.95
CA PHE A 71 -10.82 1.20 4.93
C PHE A 71 -10.77 2.65 4.42
N ARG A 72 -11.33 2.93 3.24
CA ARG A 72 -11.32 4.28 2.65
C ARG A 72 -11.88 5.34 3.59
N HIS A 73 -12.88 4.98 4.39
CA HIS A 73 -13.50 5.88 5.35
C HIS A 73 -12.55 6.36 6.46
N THR A 74 -11.43 5.67 6.65
CA THR A 74 -10.41 6.06 7.64
C THR A 74 -9.42 7.09 7.11
N LEU A 75 -9.46 7.40 5.80
CA LEU A 75 -8.43 8.18 5.13
C LEU A 75 -8.85 9.63 4.91
N GLU A 76 -7.87 10.53 5.00
CA GLU A 76 -8.01 11.92 4.60
C GLU A 76 -7.52 12.13 3.18
N ASP A 77 -8.05 13.17 2.51
CA ASP A 77 -7.54 13.61 1.23
C ASP A 77 -6.11 14.15 1.40
N LEU A 78 -5.23 13.73 0.51
CA LEU A 78 -3.81 14.11 0.55
C LEU A 78 -3.57 15.51 -0.05
N GLY A 79 -4.56 16.08 -0.72
CA GLY A 79 -4.44 17.36 -1.39
C GLY A 79 -3.78 17.25 -2.76
N GLY A 80 -3.67 18.37 -3.47
CA GLY A 80 -2.99 18.42 -4.77
C GLY A 80 -3.62 17.56 -5.86
N GLY A 81 -4.89 17.17 -5.71
CA GLY A 81 -5.57 16.32 -6.68
C GLY A 81 -5.29 14.83 -6.53
N LEU A 82 -4.55 14.41 -5.51
CA LEU A 82 -4.19 13.01 -5.30
C LEU A 82 -5.35 12.13 -4.81
N GLY A 83 -6.34 12.73 -4.14
CA GLY A 83 -7.37 11.97 -3.45
C GLY A 83 -6.84 11.37 -2.15
N VAL A 84 -7.25 10.14 -1.82
CA VAL A 84 -6.90 9.51 -0.53
C VAL A 84 -5.67 8.60 -0.61
N THR A 85 -5.10 8.40 -1.79
CA THR A 85 -3.91 7.56 -2.00
C THR A 85 -2.90 8.25 -2.90
N ASP A 86 -1.63 7.96 -2.66
CA ASP A 86 -0.52 8.42 -3.51
C ASP A 86 0.34 7.20 -3.86
N PRO A 87 -0.04 6.45 -4.91
CA PRO A 87 0.66 5.22 -5.28
C PRO A 87 1.76 5.46 -6.30
N VAL A 88 2.84 4.73 -6.15
CA VAL A 88 3.87 4.57 -7.18
C VAL A 88 4.23 3.09 -7.29
N SER A 89 4.65 2.65 -8.47
CA SER A 89 5.07 1.27 -8.67
C SER A 89 6.08 1.17 -9.80
N GLY A 90 6.88 0.13 -9.77
CA GLY A 90 7.86 -0.11 -10.82
C GLY A 90 8.65 -1.38 -10.61
N ASP A 91 9.39 -1.77 -11.65
CA ASP A 91 10.30 -2.90 -11.62
C ASP A 91 11.59 -2.54 -10.90
N VAL A 92 12.18 -3.53 -10.24
CA VAL A 92 13.52 -3.39 -9.68
C VAL A 92 14.50 -3.33 -10.85
N VAL A 93 15.25 -2.24 -10.94
CA VAL A 93 16.27 -2.07 -12.00
C VAL A 93 17.69 -2.21 -11.47
N VAL A 94 17.87 -2.04 -10.16
CA VAL A 94 19.15 -2.26 -9.46
C VAL A 94 18.84 -2.83 -8.08
N SER A 95 19.48 -3.93 -7.73
CA SER A 95 19.45 -4.46 -6.38
C SER A 95 20.69 -4.01 -5.64
N LEU A 96 20.48 -3.29 -4.53
CA LEU A 96 21.57 -2.89 -3.65
C LEU A 96 21.72 -3.95 -2.57
N ASN A 97 22.69 -4.83 -2.74
CA ASN A 97 22.88 -5.94 -1.84
C ASN A 97 24.02 -5.62 -0.85
N HIS A 98 23.63 -5.26 0.36
CA HIS A 98 24.57 -5.00 1.45
C HIS A 98 24.55 -6.19 2.39
N ALA A 99 25.52 -7.04 2.26
CA ALA A 99 25.70 -8.17 3.16
C ALA A 99 26.25 -7.72 4.50
#